data_da192e5ada4fa56aba35dcbc6872ebf0
#
_entry.id   da192e5ada4fa56aba35dcbc6872ebf0
#
_cell.length_a   1.000
_cell.length_b   1.000
_cell.length_c   1.000
_cell.angle_alpha   90.00
_cell.angle_beta   90.00
_cell.angle_gamma   90.00
#
_symmetry.space_group_name_H-M   'P 1'
#
loop_
_entity.id
_entity.type
_entity.pdbx_description
1 polymer ?
#
loop_
_entity_poly.entity_id
_entity_poly.type
_entity_poly.pdbx_seq_one_letter_code
_entity_poly.pdbx_strand_id
1 'polypeptide(L)'
;MSRNKRKTAVILDGETVETENSLLGRLHTRIEELEAQQEAEKQARQERKEQRRQQKPSERFVAALNRASRKVHSAVMGLLSNLRLSLVLRVALYASGQLLRTTLPMLLAVSVAFFAAQGPMLDQAIDRVLAEQPAQTGAYSAEQLTSQPFSAVYVLEPPLEDDLRGWPGRIGLFFSEIRQGPRVLLYENTILGGTVFVWELGEPLRVLSVLLWTLLAFELLRVGYFVRHRKRLNQKVLKPITDMAETAATLSANNLSDRISVEGTKNELKDLALVINGMLDRIELSYNSQKQFVSDASHELRTPIAVIQGYVNMLQRWGKTDPEVLDEGIAAIAQETASMKELVERLLFLARHDKKTLMLEMEDFDPLEIMSELHREAKMLSSEHTFALTPADNAMIHGDKGMMKQLMRILLDNAIKYTPAGGSITLGMKNDGDTCVLSVKDTGAGIAPEDLSKIFDRFYRCDEARKSQQSGHGLGLSIARIIAAAHGGKINVRSKVGAGTTFSVIVPTISQTKS
;
A
#
# COMPACT_ATOMS: atom_id res chain seq x y z
N MET A 1 17.59 -45.74 47.71
CA MET A 1 17.26 -44.47 48.39
C MET A 1 16.18 -43.76 47.61
N SER A 2 15.00 -43.79 48.18
CA SER A 2 13.71 -43.28 47.67
C SER A 2 13.71 -41.75 47.67
N ARG A 3 13.20 -41.11 46.62
CA ARG A 3 12.74 -39.71 46.66
C ARG A 3 11.40 -39.57 45.99
N ASN A 4 10.42 -39.63 46.85
CA ASN A 4 9.02 -39.32 46.71
C ASN A 4 8.81 -37.95 46.02
N LYS A 5 8.08 -37.88 44.90
CA LYS A 5 7.48 -36.65 44.40
C LYS A 5 5.97 -36.77 44.57
N ARG A 6 5.46 -35.96 45.47
CA ARG A 6 4.06 -35.73 45.74
C ARG A 6 3.31 -35.35 44.45
N LYS A 7 2.32 -36.11 44.11
CA LYS A 7 1.26 -35.74 43.18
C LYS A 7 0.28 -34.84 43.94
N THR A 8 0.20 -33.59 43.54
CA THR A 8 -0.90 -32.71 43.91
C THR A 8 -1.96 -32.88 42.80
N ALA A 9 -2.98 -33.67 43.08
CA ALA A 9 -4.17 -33.74 42.24
C ALA A 9 -5.03 -32.52 42.57
N VAL A 10 -5.22 -31.65 41.59
CA VAL A 10 -6.29 -30.64 41.58
C VAL A 10 -7.39 -31.24 40.72
N ILE A 11 -8.47 -31.60 41.36
CA ILE A 11 -9.72 -32.00 40.72
C ILE A 11 -10.38 -30.73 40.23
N LEU A 12 -10.49 -30.59 38.94
CA LEU A 12 -11.41 -29.65 38.28
C LEU A 12 -12.07 -30.39 37.12
N ASP A 13 -13.35 -30.49 37.26
CA ASP A 13 -14.44 -30.88 36.35
C ASP A 13 -14.14 -31.26 34.90
N GLY A 14 -14.79 -32.34 34.48
CA GLY A 14 -15.24 -32.90 33.20
C GLY A 14 -14.75 -32.36 31.82
N GLU A 15 -14.15 -31.19 31.73
CA GLU A 15 -13.73 -30.57 30.47
C GLU A 15 -12.30 -30.92 30.00
N THR A 16 -11.47 -31.51 30.85
CA THR A 16 -10.05 -31.75 30.52
C THR A 16 -9.80 -33.01 29.68
N VAL A 17 -10.72 -33.93 29.62
CA VAL A 17 -10.54 -35.21 28.87
C VAL A 17 -10.87 -35.05 27.41
N GLU A 18 -11.81 -34.18 27.04
CA GLU A 18 -12.14 -33.89 25.63
C GLU A 18 -11.07 -33.07 24.92
N THR A 19 -10.34 -32.19 25.64
CA THR A 19 -9.27 -31.36 25.04
C THR A 19 -8.00 -32.16 24.77
N GLU A 20 -7.66 -33.15 25.58
CA GLU A 20 -6.47 -33.99 25.38
C GLU A 20 -6.62 -34.93 24.18
N ASN A 21 -7.80 -35.55 24.02
CA ASN A 21 -8.13 -36.38 22.86
C ASN A 21 -8.20 -35.55 21.55
N SER A 22 -8.62 -34.30 21.59
CA SER A 22 -8.65 -33.42 20.43
C SER A 22 -7.26 -32.91 20.04
N LEU A 23 -6.35 -32.77 21.00
CA LEU A 23 -4.94 -32.40 20.76
C LEU A 23 -4.14 -33.57 20.18
N LEU A 24 -4.33 -34.78 20.69
CA LEU A 24 -3.72 -36.00 20.15
C LEU A 24 -4.22 -36.30 18.72
N GLY A 25 -5.51 -36.10 18.46
CA GLY A 25 -6.09 -36.22 17.12
C GLY A 25 -5.48 -35.24 16.14
N ARG A 26 -5.33 -33.96 16.54
CA ARG A 26 -4.67 -32.92 15.69
C ARG A 26 -3.18 -33.19 15.47
N LEU A 27 -2.48 -33.74 16.45
CA LEU A 27 -1.08 -34.15 16.29
C LEU A 27 -0.95 -35.34 15.35
N HIS A 28 -1.85 -36.31 15.40
CA HIS A 28 -1.84 -37.46 14.50
C HIS A 28 -2.10 -37.06 13.06
N THR A 29 -3.12 -36.22 12.81
CA THR A 29 -3.41 -35.66 11.50
C THR A 29 -2.24 -34.84 10.95
N ARG A 30 -1.55 -34.08 11.81
CA ARG A 30 -0.39 -33.28 11.42
C ARG A 30 0.84 -34.12 11.08
N ILE A 31 1.02 -35.27 11.76
CA ILE A 31 2.10 -36.22 11.45
C ILE A 31 1.79 -36.91 10.12
N GLU A 32 0.56 -37.34 9.87
CA GLU A 32 0.12 -37.93 8.59
C GLU A 32 0.29 -36.94 7.42
N GLU A 33 -0.08 -35.65 7.64
CA GLU A 33 0.15 -34.59 6.63
C GLU A 33 1.64 -34.40 6.32
N LEU A 34 2.52 -34.43 7.34
CA LEU A 34 3.96 -34.29 7.17
C LEU A 34 4.58 -35.51 6.48
N GLU A 35 4.12 -36.72 6.79
CA GLU A 35 4.55 -37.96 6.12
C GLU A 35 4.11 -37.97 4.64
N ALA A 36 2.86 -37.61 4.36
CA ALA A 36 2.34 -37.46 3.01
C ALA A 36 3.12 -36.39 2.21
N GLN A 37 3.47 -35.26 2.83
CA GLN A 37 4.33 -34.24 2.21
C GLN A 37 5.74 -34.77 1.92
N GLN A 38 6.33 -35.55 2.82
CA GLN A 38 7.65 -36.14 2.58
C GLN A 38 7.63 -37.19 1.47
N GLU A 39 6.57 -38.00 1.39
CA GLU A 39 6.42 -38.97 0.29
C GLU A 39 6.18 -38.31 -1.05
N ALA A 40 5.34 -37.26 -1.11
CA ALA A 40 5.14 -36.47 -2.31
C ALA A 40 6.43 -35.78 -2.76
N GLU A 41 7.25 -35.30 -1.83
CA GLU A 41 8.56 -34.71 -2.14
C GLU A 41 9.57 -35.75 -2.66
N LYS A 42 9.54 -36.96 -2.12
CA LYS A 42 10.35 -38.09 -2.62
C LYS A 42 9.95 -38.51 -4.04
N GLN A 43 8.64 -38.60 -4.31
CA GLN A 43 8.11 -38.92 -5.64
C GLN A 43 8.48 -37.82 -6.65
N ALA A 44 8.27 -36.55 -6.31
CA ALA A 44 8.68 -35.43 -7.14
C ALA A 44 10.18 -35.37 -7.40
N ARG A 45 11.01 -35.79 -6.44
CA ARG A 45 12.48 -35.94 -6.66
C ARG A 45 12.83 -37.08 -7.61
N GLN A 46 12.08 -38.20 -7.55
CA GLN A 46 12.28 -39.33 -8.49
C GLN A 46 11.86 -38.96 -9.91
N GLU A 47 10.68 -38.37 -10.08
CA GLU A 47 10.23 -37.88 -11.39
C GLU A 47 11.18 -36.86 -12.00
N ARG A 48 11.71 -35.92 -11.22
CA ARG A 48 12.74 -34.96 -11.68
C ARG A 48 14.05 -35.66 -12.07
N LYS A 49 14.41 -36.80 -11.42
CA LYS A 49 15.59 -37.59 -11.83
C LYS A 49 15.36 -38.30 -13.13
N GLU A 50 14.17 -38.85 -13.36
CA GLU A 50 13.79 -39.53 -14.60
C GLU A 50 13.68 -38.56 -15.77
N GLN A 51 13.02 -37.42 -15.59
CA GLN A 51 12.98 -36.34 -16.59
C GLN A 51 14.39 -35.85 -16.96
N ARG A 52 15.32 -35.77 -15.98
CA ARG A 52 16.73 -35.45 -16.27
C ARG A 52 17.43 -36.51 -17.07
N ARG A 53 17.08 -37.81 -16.94
CA ARG A 53 17.68 -38.88 -17.70
C ARG A 53 17.27 -38.85 -19.18
N GLN A 54 16.07 -38.35 -19.47
CA GLN A 54 15.53 -38.23 -20.83
C GLN A 54 15.98 -36.98 -21.59
N GLN A 55 16.52 -35.97 -20.89
CA GLN A 55 17.02 -34.75 -21.54
C GLN A 55 18.30 -35.02 -22.34
N LYS A 56 18.39 -34.42 -23.53
CA LYS A 56 19.60 -34.48 -24.38
C LYS A 56 20.81 -33.90 -23.63
N PRO A 57 22.03 -34.39 -23.87
CA PRO A 57 23.26 -33.91 -23.22
C PRO A 57 23.45 -32.39 -23.33
N SER A 58 23.08 -31.79 -24.46
CA SER A 58 23.13 -30.34 -24.69
C SER A 58 22.20 -29.56 -23.77
N GLU A 59 20.99 -30.06 -23.54
CA GLU A 59 20.01 -29.40 -22.63
C GLU A 59 20.46 -29.49 -21.17
N ARG A 60 21.09 -30.58 -20.76
CA ARG A 60 21.67 -30.76 -19.42
C ARG A 60 22.79 -29.76 -19.17
N PHE A 61 23.64 -29.56 -20.18
CA PHE A 61 24.75 -28.62 -20.10
C PHE A 61 24.25 -27.19 -19.97
N VAL A 62 23.30 -26.75 -20.79
CA VAL A 62 22.67 -25.42 -20.71
C VAL A 62 21.97 -25.22 -19.37
N ALA A 63 21.25 -26.24 -18.87
CA ALA A 63 20.61 -26.18 -17.58
C ALA A 63 21.60 -26.12 -16.39
N ALA A 64 22.75 -26.77 -16.51
CA ALA A 64 23.83 -26.72 -15.53
C ALA A 64 24.47 -25.32 -15.49
N LEU A 65 24.76 -24.77 -16.67
CA LEU A 65 25.32 -23.43 -16.84
C LEU A 65 24.41 -22.36 -16.26
N ASN A 66 23.10 -22.42 -16.56
CA ASN A 66 22.11 -21.51 -16.03
C ASN A 66 21.95 -21.63 -14.51
N ARG A 67 22.19 -22.80 -13.92
CA ARG A 67 22.22 -22.99 -12.47
C ARG A 67 23.47 -22.40 -11.83
N ALA A 68 24.63 -22.62 -12.45
CA ALA A 68 25.88 -22.02 -11.98
C ALA A 68 25.83 -20.50 -12.05
N SER A 69 25.34 -19.93 -13.14
CA SER A 69 25.14 -18.49 -13.31
C SER A 69 24.19 -17.91 -12.24
N ARG A 70 23.07 -18.61 -11.95
CA ARG A 70 22.15 -18.18 -10.88
C ARG A 70 22.78 -18.24 -9.49
N LYS A 71 23.58 -19.28 -9.19
CA LYS A 71 24.30 -19.39 -7.91
C LYS A 71 25.34 -18.28 -7.73
N VAL A 72 26.12 -18.01 -8.76
CA VAL A 72 27.10 -16.90 -8.73
C VAL A 72 26.39 -15.58 -8.56
N HIS A 73 25.29 -15.35 -9.29
CA HIS A 73 24.49 -14.13 -9.16
C HIS A 73 23.89 -13.98 -7.75
N SER A 74 23.33 -15.04 -7.17
CA SER A 74 22.76 -14.99 -5.82
C SER A 74 23.84 -14.79 -4.74
N ALA A 75 25.03 -15.38 -4.90
CA ALA A 75 26.15 -15.17 -3.99
C ALA A 75 26.69 -13.74 -4.05
N VAL A 76 26.85 -13.19 -5.26
CA VAL A 76 27.26 -11.79 -5.45
C VAL A 76 26.22 -10.83 -4.89
N MET A 77 24.92 -11.09 -5.11
CA MET A 77 23.84 -10.28 -4.57
C MET A 77 23.73 -10.39 -3.06
N GLY A 78 23.94 -11.57 -2.47
CA GLY A 78 24.00 -11.76 -1.02
C GLY A 78 25.18 -11.00 -0.37
N LEU A 79 26.34 -10.98 -1.01
CA LEU A 79 27.49 -10.18 -0.58
C LEU A 79 27.20 -8.66 -0.67
N LEU A 80 26.53 -8.23 -1.73
CA LEU A 80 26.17 -6.82 -1.96
C LEU A 80 25.02 -6.34 -1.06
N SER A 81 24.11 -7.23 -0.63
CA SER A 81 23.02 -6.88 0.29
C SER A 81 23.52 -6.56 1.68
N ASN A 82 24.62 -7.19 2.11
CA ASN A 82 25.24 -6.92 3.43
C ASN A 82 26.08 -5.65 3.48
N LEU A 83 26.39 -5.06 2.33
CA LEU A 83 27.07 -3.77 2.28
C LEU A 83 26.02 -2.65 2.31
N ARG A 84 26.21 -1.63 3.18
CA ARG A 84 25.40 -0.40 3.21
C ARG A 84 25.65 0.45 1.95
N LEU A 85 25.37 -0.13 0.78
CA LEU A 85 25.53 0.56 -0.49
C LEU A 85 24.31 1.45 -0.78
N SER A 86 24.55 2.62 -1.35
CA SER A 86 23.45 3.49 -1.81
C SER A 86 22.57 2.74 -2.81
N LEU A 87 21.26 3.04 -2.80
CA LEU A 87 20.28 2.44 -3.72
C LEU A 87 20.75 2.50 -5.18
N VAL A 88 21.37 3.63 -5.56
CA VAL A 88 21.95 3.85 -6.90
C VAL A 88 23.01 2.82 -7.24
N LEU A 89 23.90 2.53 -6.29
CA LEU A 89 24.98 1.56 -6.53
C LEU A 89 24.41 0.12 -6.61
N ARG A 90 23.38 -0.21 -5.82
CA ARG A 90 22.68 -1.49 -5.92
C ARG A 90 22.01 -1.68 -7.28
N VAL A 91 21.30 -0.66 -7.78
CA VAL A 91 20.67 -0.71 -9.12
C VAL A 91 21.73 -0.83 -10.22
N ALA A 92 22.84 -0.09 -10.11
CA ALA A 92 23.94 -0.17 -11.06
C ALA A 92 24.60 -1.56 -11.06
N LEU A 93 24.84 -2.14 -9.89
CA LEU A 93 25.41 -3.49 -9.76
C LEU A 93 24.42 -4.57 -10.22
N TYR A 94 23.13 -4.40 -9.95
CA TYR A 94 22.10 -5.29 -10.46
C TYR A 94 22.06 -5.27 -12.00
N ALA A 95 22.04 -4.09 -12.61
CA ALA A 95 22.07 -3.96 -14.07
C ALA A 95 23.35 -4.54 -14.67
N SER A 96 24.53 -4.27 -14.07
CA SER A 96 25.80 -4.85 -14.50
C SER A 96 25.81 -6.37 -14.35
N GLY A 97 25.23 -6.90 -13.27
CA GLY A 97 25.08 -8.35 -13.06
C GLY A 97 24.15 -9.02 -14.08
N GLN A 98 23.07 -8.36 -14.48
CA GLN A 98 22.19 -8.83 -15.56
C GLN A 98 22.91 -8.84 -16.90
N LEU A 99 23.74 -7.83 -17.19
CA LEU A 99 24.55 -7.78 -18.39
C LEU A 99 25.55 -8.95 -18.42
N LEU A 100 26.27 -9.17 -17.32
CA LEU A 100 27.22 -10.30 -17.21
C LEU A 100 26.52 -11.66 -17.37
N ARG A 101 25.30 -11.79 -16.87
CA ARG A 101 24.48 -13.00 -16.99
C ARG A 101 24.12 -13.34 -18.44
N THR A 102 23.96 -12.34 -19.30
CA THR A 102 23.64 -12.54 -20.72
C THR A 102 24.91 -12.78 -21.56
N THR A 103 26.05 -12.15 -21.20
CA THR A 103 27.29 -12.23 -21.97
C THR A 103 28.02 -13.53 -21.80
N LEU A 104 28.07 -14.10 -20.60
CA LEU A 104 28.78 -15.34 -20.34
C LEU A 104 28.21 -16.53 -21.16
N PRO A 105 26.89 -16.77 -21.19
CA PRO A 105 26.30 -17.78 -22.06
C PRO A 105 26.51 -17.50 -23.57
N MET A 106 26.48 -16.22 -23.95
CA MET A 106 26.70 -15.80 -25.34
C MET A 106 28.14 -16.11 -25.79
N LEU A 107 29.14 -15.76 -24.97
CA LEU A 107 30.54 -16.11 -25.25
C LEU A 107 30.73 -17.61 -25.38
N LEU A 108 30.12 -18.38 -24.49
CA LEU A 108 30.17 -19.84 -24.57
C LEU A 108 29.45 -20.39 -25.80
N ALA A 109 28.25 -19.88 -26.11
CA ALA A 109 27.50 -20.29 -27.30
C ALA A 109 28.26 -19.98 -28.59
N VAL A 110 28.91 -18.81 -28.68
CA VAL A 110 29.77 -18.46 -29.81
C VAL A 110 30.97 -19.42 -29.93
N SER A 111 31.62 -19.75 -28.80
CA SER A 111 32.74 -20.69 -28.80
C SER A 111 32.29 -22.09 -29.25
N VAL A 112 31.17 -22.58 -28.71
CA VAL A 112 30.62 -23.89 -29.11
C VAL A 112 30.21 -23.90 -30.59
N ALA A 113 29.51 -22.86 -31.06
CA ALA A 113 29.11 -22.73 -32.46
C ALA A 113 30.32 -22.66 -33.39
N PHE A 114 31.38 -21.94 -33.00
CA PHE A 114 32.62 -21.85 -33.75
C PHE A 114 33.27 -23.21 -33.92
N PHE A 115 33.45 -23.98 -32.85
CA PHE A 115 34.03 -25.33 -32.93
C PHE A 115 33.10 -26.32 -33.65
N ALA A 116 31.80 -26.21 -33.49
CA ALA A 116 30.86 -27.06 -34.22
C ALA A 116 30.91 -26.80 -35.75
N ALA A 117 31.12 -25.55 -36.15
CA ALA A 117 31.27 -25.20 -37.56
C ALA A 117 32.61 -25.71 -38.18
N GLN A 118 33.65 -25.95 -37.36
CA GLN A 118 34.93 -26.48 -37.83
C GLN A 118 34.84 -28.00 -38.13
N GLY A 119 33.95 -28.76 -37.50
CA GLY A 119 33.80 -30.19 -37.68
C GLY A 119 33.60 -30.60 -39.16
N PRO A 120 32.55 -30.09 -39.84
CA PRO A 120 32.31 -30.40 -41.25
C PRO A 120 33.45 -29.97 -42.19
N MET A 121 34.15 -28.87 -41.85
CA MET A 121 35.33 -28.43 -42.63
C MET A 121 36.49 -29.36 -42.46
N LEU A 122 36.67 -29.90 -41.26
CA LEU A 122 37.72 -30.89 -40.97
C LEU A 122 37.43 -32.19 -41.69
N ASP A 123 36.20 -32.72 -41.63
CA ASP A 123 35.79 -33.92 -42.33
C ASP A 123 36.04 -33.82 -43.86
N GLN A 124 35.61 -32.66 -44.44
CA GLN A 124 35.84 -32.38 -45.86
C GLN A 124 37.35 -32.30 -46.21
N ALA A 125 38.18 -31.76 -45.33
CA ALA A 125 39.61 -31.69 -45.52
C ALA A 125 40.26 -33.08 -45.49
N ILE A 126 39.82 -33.92 -44.53
CA ILE A 126 40.24 -35.28 -44.39
C ILE A 126 39.86 -36.10 -45.66
N ASP A 127 38.60 -36.01 -46.10
CA ASP A 127 38.06 -36.66 -47.25
C ASP A 127 38.85 -36.32 -48.56
N ARG A 128 39.21 -35.04 -48.71
CA ARG A 128 40.00 -34.55 -49.84
C ARG A 128 41.40 -35.15 -49.81
N VAL A 129 42.07 -35.13 -48.68
CA VAL A 129 43.39 -35.72 -48.50
C VAL A 129 43.34 -37.21 -48.80
N LEU A 130 42.30 -37.92 -48.38
CA LEU A 130 42.11 -39.34 -48.69
C LEU A 130 41.81 -39.62 -50.18
N ALA A 131 41.10 -38.73 -50.85
CA ALA A 131 40.74 -38.83 -52.26
C ALA A 131 41.90 -38.49 -53.18
N GLU A 132 42.82 -37.61 -52.77
CA GLU A 132 43.98 -37.19 -53.53
C GLU A 132 45.18 -38.13 -53.37
N GLN A 133 45.10 -39.17 -52.53
CA GLN A 133 46.12 -40.23 -52.40
C GLN A 133 45.86 -41.39 -53.35
N PRO A 134 46.42 -41.38 -54.57
CA PRO A 134 46.68 -42.61 -55.25
C PRO A 134 47.96 -43.17 -54.67
N ALA A 135 47.95 -44.43 -54.30
CA ALA A 135 48.97 -45.35 -53.89
C ALA A 135 50.48 -45.04 -54.28
N GLN A 136 51.02 -43.90 -53.86
CA GLN A 136 52.44 -43.59 -53.99
C GLN A 136 53.02 -43.18 -52.62
N THR A 137 53.83 -44.07 -52.11
CA THR A 137 54.80 -43.84 -51.05
C THR A 137 55.74 -42.69 -51.43
N GLY A 138 55.42 -41.50 -50.98
CA GLY A 138 56.26 -40.32 -51.14
C GLY A 138 55.86 -39.28 -50.12
N ALA A 139 56.84 -38.83 -49.35
CA ALA A 139 56.67 -37.79 -48.32
C ALA A 139 56.02 -36.54 -48.89
N TYR A 140 54.84 -36.20 -48.38
CA TYR A 140 54.20 -34.90 -48.64
C TYR A 140 54.86 -33.86 -47.74
N SER A 141 55.48 -32.86 -48.38
CA SER A 141 55.89 -31.65 -47.58
C SER A 141 54.68 -30.93 -47.09
N ALA A 142 54.71 -30.49 -45.84
CA ALA A 142 53.61 -29.75 -45.15
C ALA A 142 53.09 -28.52 -45.91
N GLU A 143 53.82 -28.00 -46.90
CA GLU A 143 53.43 -26.82 -47.71
C GLU A 143 52.38 -27.10 -48.79
N GLN A 144 52.16 -28.37 -49.19
CA GLN A 144 51.26 -28.69 -50.30
C GLN A 144 49.80 -28.92 -49.95
N LEU A 145 49.48 -28.96 -48.66
CA LEU A 145 48.08 -29.20 -48.14
C LEU A 145 47.34 -27.98 -47.69
N THR A 146 47.93 -26.82 -47.84
CA THR A 146 47.33 -25.55 -47.31
C THR A 146 46.63 -24.77 -48.39
N SER A 147 45.36 -24.92 -48.55
CA SER A 147 44.56 -23.93 -49.31
C SER A 147 43.22 -23.58 -48.73
N GLN A 148 43.03 -23.74 -47.42
CA GLN A 148 41.81 -23.21 -46.77
C GLN A 148 42.16 -22.20 -45.66
N PRO A 149 41.47 -21.05 -45.61
CA PRO A 149 41.91 -19.91 -44.81
C PRO A 149 41.84 -20.09 -43.29
N PHE A 150 41.36 -21.18 -42.76
CA PHE A 150 41.15 -21.33 -41.31
C PHE A 150 41.60 -22.65 -40.68
N SER A 151 42.09 -23.61 -41.46
CA SER A 151 42.60 -24.90 -40.92
C SER A 151 43.65 -25.49 -41.84
N ALA A 152 44.83 -25.74 -41.34
CA ALA A 152 45.81 -26.55 -42.01
C ALA A 152 45.73 -27.98 -41.47
N VAL A 153 45.49 -28.95 -42.39
CA VAL A 153 45.54 -30.38 -42.10
C VAL A 153 46.67 -30.99 -42.93
N TYR A 154 47.54 -31.72 -42.29
CA TYR A 154 48.60 -32.41 -42.97
C TYR A 154 48.78 -33.83 -42.41
N VAL A 155 49.40 -34.69 -43.21
CA VAL A 155 49.65 -36.08 -42.86
C VAL A 155 51.08 -36.21 -42.33
N LEU A 156 51.28 -36.93 -41.22
CA LEU A 156 52.58 -37.31 -40.71
C LEU A 156 52.90 -38.70 -41.14
N GLU A 157 54.12 -38.90 -41.67
CA GLU A 157 54.62 -40.23 -41.99
C GLU A 157 54.96 -41.04 -40.73
N PRO A 158 54.65 -42.37 -40.69
CA PRO A 158 55.08 -43.20 -39.58
C PRO A 158 56.58 -43.33 -39.54
N PRO A 159 57.30 -43.39 -38.39
CA PRO A 159 56.81 -44.01 -37.15
C PRO A 159 56.73 -43.05 -35.93
N LEU A 160 55.54 -42.75 -35.51
CA LEU A 160 55.31 -42.17 -34.22
C LEU A 160 54.64 -43.19 -33.26
N GLU A 161 55.06 -44.46 -33.37
CA GLU A 161 54.42 -45.55 -32.64
C GLU A 161 54.53 -45.46 -31.11
N ASP A 162 55.54 -44.80 -30.56
CA ASP A 162 55.81 -44.85 -29.15
C ASP A 162 54.97 -43.79 -28.35
N ASP A 163 54.60 -42.67 -28.96
CA ASP A 163 53.83 -41.59 -28.25
C ASP A 163 52.33 -41.82 -28.31
N LEU A 164 51.81 -42.68 -29.16
CA LEU A 164 50.38 -42.92 -29.35
C LEU A 164 49.88 -44.23 -28.71
N ARG A 165 50.74 -45.03 -28.12
CA ARG A 165 50.38 -46.27 -27.40
C ARG A 165 49.66 -45.94 -26.06
N GLY A 166 48.37 -45.75 -26.07
CA GLY A 166 47.62 -45.63 -24.84
C GLY A 166 46.41 -44.69 -24.88
N TRP A 167 46.15 -44.17 -26.04
CA TRP A 167 45.00 -43.27 -26.19
C TRP A 167 43.77 -44.03 -26.74
N PRO A 168 42.68 -44.15 -25.90
CA PRO A 168 41.41 -44.69 -26.39
C PRO A 168 40.66 -43.59 -27.11
N GLY A 169 40.75 -43.51 -28.44
CA GLY A 169 39.89 -42.59 -29.16
C GLY A 169 40.58 -41.80 -30.27
N ARG A 170 39.79 -41.33 -31.21
CA ARG A 170 40.19 -40.61 -32.41
C ARG A 170 40.79 -39.23 -32.23
N ILE A 171 40.80 -38.68 -31.01
CA ILE A 171 41.16 -37.25 -30.77
C ILE A 171 42.09 -37.12 -29.57
N GLY A 172 43.30 -36.63 -29.80
CA GLY A 172 44.24 -36.22 -28.75
C GLY A 172 44.61 -34.75 -28.88
N LEU A 173 44.57 -34.01 -27.76
CA LEU A 173 45.07 -32.64 -27.67
C LEU A 173 46.53 -32.67 -27.28
N PHE A 174 47.38 -32.23 -28.21
CA PHE A 174 48.81 -32.13 -27.96
C PHE A 174 49.20 -30.64 -27.88
N PHE A 175 49.66 -30.21 -26.73
CA PHE A 175 50.31 -28.90 -26.57
C PHE A 175 51.82 -29.13 -26.84
N SER A 176 52.24 -28.99 -28.06
CA SER A 176 53.69 -29.02 -28.35
C SER A 176 54.26 -27.59 -28.25
N GLU A 177 55.46 -27.45 -27.74
CA GLU A 177 56.25 -26.22 -27.70
C GLU A 177 56.61 -25.65 -29.08
N ILE A 178 55.99 -26.13 -30.12
CA ILE A 178 56.28 -25.77 -31.51
C ILE A 178 55.63 -24.38 -31.78
N ARG A 179 56.37 -23.51 -32.42
CA ARG A 179 56.17 -22.09 -32.75
C ARG A 179 54.82 -21.68 -33.39
N GLN A 180 53.88 -22.59 -33.61
CA GLN A 180 52.67 -22.33 -34.42
C GLN A 180 51.33 -22.50 -33.66
N GLY A 181 51.33 -22.85 -32.38
CA GLY A 181 50.12 -22.98 -31.55
C GLY A 181 49.64 -24.43 -31.33
N PRO A 182 48.52 -24.66 -30.64
CA PRO A 182 48.04 -25.99 -30.30
C PRO A 182 47.61 -26.77 -31.52
N ARG A 183 47.94 -28.05 -31.52
CA ARG A 183 47.64 -29.01 -32.59
C ARG A 183 46.76 -30.14 -32.07
N VAL A 184 45.83 -30.63 -32.88
CA VAL A 184 45.06 -31.84 -32.61
C VAL A 184 45.50 -32.93 -33.57
N LEU A 185 45.88 -34.10 -33.02
CA LEU A 185 46.23 -35.29 -33.79
C LEU A 185 44.95 -36.12 -33.91
N LEU A 186 44.55 -36.42 -35.15
CA LEU A 186 43.46 -37.32 -35.49
C LEU A 186 44.09 -38.61 -36.08
N TYR A 187 43.83 -39.73 -35.40
CA TYR A 187 44.35 -41.02 -35.86
C TYR A 187 43.25 -41.84 -36.55
N GLU A 188 43.46 -42.19 -37.80
CA GLU A 188 42.59 -43.08 -38.51
C GLU A 188 43.31 -44.38 -38.76
N ASN A 189 42.78 -45.51 -38.24
CA ASN A 189 43.36 -46.82 -38.37
C ASN A 189 42.89 -47.44 -39.72
N THR A 190 43.70 -47.33 -40.72
CA THR A 190 43.50 -48.07 -42.00
C THR A 190 44.24 -49.38 -41.97
N ILE A 191 43.69 -50.42 -42.65
CA ILE A 191 44.17 -51.84 -42.64
C ILE A 191 45.61 -51.99 -43.12
N LEU A 192 46.24 -50.95 -43.67
CA LEU A 192 47.59 -50.97 -44.29
C LEU A 192 48.55 -49.92 -43.69
N GLY A 193 48.35 -49.47 -42.55
CA GLY A 193 49.22 -48.46 -41.87
C GLY A 193 48.44 -47.28 -41.42
N GLY A 194 48.51 -46.93 -40.13
CA GLY A 194 47.76 -45.81 -39.57
C GLY A 194 48.20 -44.50 -40.17
N THR A 195 47.27 -43.73 -40.65
CA THR A 195 47.49 -42.35 -41.12
C THR A 195 47.18 -41.38 -40.02
N VAL A 196 48.12 -40.50 -39.69
CA VAL A 196 47.91 -39.45 -38.63
C VAL A 196 47.69 -38.13 -39.31
N PHE A 197 46.49 -37.56 -39.10
CA PHE A 197 46.19 -36.22 -39.55
C PHE A 197 46.50 -35.25 -38.44
N VAL A 198 47.17 -34.16 -38.77
CA VAL A 198 47.46 -33.08 -37.82
C VAL A 198 46.61 -31.87 -38.18
N TRP A 199 45.77 -31.48 -37.27
CA TRP A 199 44.95 -30.24 -37.40
C TRP A 199 45.59 -29.13 -36.60
N GLU A 200 46.03 -28.08 -37.30
CA GLU A 200 46.58 -26.88 -36.65
C GLU A 200 45.45 -25.93 -36.20
N LEU A 201 45.34 -25.77 -34.90
CA LEU A 201 44.32 -24.92 -34.27
C LEU A 201 44.77 -23.46 -34.11
N GLY A 202 46.00 -23.10 -34.51
CA GLY A 202 46.56 -21.76 -34.32
C GLY A 202 45.70 -20.65 -34.92
N GLU A 203 45.38 -20.75 -36.20
CA GLU A 203 44.54 -19.78 -36.90
C GLU A 203 43.07 -19.78 -36.42
N PRO A 204 42.40 -20.95 -36.30
CA PRO A 204 41.06 -20.97 -35.73
C PRO A 204 40.97 -20.34 -34.34
N LEU A 205 41.91 -20.63 -33.45
CA LEU A 205 41.95 -20.06 -32.11
C LEU A 205 42.25 -18.53 -32.12
N ARG A 206 43.05 -18.07 -33.07
CA ARG A 206 43.31 -16.63 -33.26
C ARG A 206 42.03 -15.92 -33.67
N VAL A 207 41.27 -16.42 -34.64
CA VAL A 207 40.00 -15.88 -35.07
C VAL A 207 38.99 -15.87 -33.90
N LEU A 208 38.87 -17.01 -33.18
CA LEU A 208 38.01 -17.08 -32.01
C LEU A 208 38.43 -16.08 -30.94
N SER A 209 39.73 -15.92 -30.66
CA SER A 209 40.20 -14.95 -29.66
C SER A 209 39.87 -13.51 -30.04
N VAL A 210 40.04 -13.12 -31.31
CA VAL A 210 39.65 -11.78 -31.79
C VAL A 210 38.16 -11.55 -31.62
N LEU A 211 37.34 -12.54 -31.94
CA LEU A 211 35.88 -12.45 -31.80
C LEU A 211 35.48 -12.35 -30.32
N LEU A 212 36.10 -13.08 -29.41
CA LEU A 212 35.86 -12.99 -27.98
C LEU A 212 36.31 -11.64 -27.40
N TRP A 213 37.50 -11.13 -27.85
CA TRP A 213 37.96 -9.80 -27.43
C TRP A 213 37.07 -8.66 -27.92
N THR A 214 36.56 -8.76 -29.16
CA THR A 214 35.61 -7.75 -29.67
C THR A 214 34.31 -7.75 -28.92
N LEU A 215 33.76 -8.93 -28.58
CA LEU A 215 32.57 -9.04 -27.74
C LEU A 215 32.81 -8.48 -26.31
N LEU A 216 33.96 -8.77 -25.72
CA LEU A 216 34.34 -8.24 -24.41
C LEU A 216 34.48 -6.73 -24.43
N ALA A 217 35.14 -6.18 -25.47
CA ALA A 217 35.25 -4.72 -25.64
C ALA A 217 33.90 -4.05 -25.79
N PHE A 218 32.95 -4.64 -26.54
CA PHE A 218 31.59 -4.13 -26.67
C PHE A 218 30.87 -4.12 -25.33
N GLU A 219 31.01 -5.18 -24.51
CA GLU A 219 30.41 -5.22 -23.17
C GLU A 219 31.01 -4.16 -22.23
N LEU A 220 32.31 -3.96 -22.25
CA LEU A 220 32.97 -2.92 -21.47
C LEU A 220 32.49 -1.51 -21.88
N LEU A 221 32.31 -1.28 -23.17
CA LEU A 221 31.72 -0.02 -23.66
C LEU A 221 30.28 0.15 -23.19
N ARG A 222 29.47 -0.91 -23.22
CA ARG A 222 28.07 -0.90 -22.74
C ARG A 222 27.99 -0.60 -21.25
N VAL A 223 28.84 -1.24 -20.44
CA VAL A 223 28.93 -0.96 -19.00
C VAL A 223 29.41 0.48 -18.75
N GLY A 224 30.43 0.92 -19.47
CA GLY A 224 30.93 2.31 -19.39
C GLY A 224 29.86 3.34 -19.73
N TYR A 225 29.08 3.10 -20.78
CA TYR A 225 27.93 3.91 -21.17
C TYR A 225 26.89 3.99 -20.02
N PHE A 226 26.54 2.84 -19.44
CA PHE A 226 25.60 2.78 -18.33
C PHE A 226 26.10 3.55 -17.09
N VAL A 227 27.38 3.36 -16.72
CA VAL A 227 27.98 4.08 -15.59
C VAL A 227 28.01 5.60 -15.83
N ARG A 228 28.31 6.03 -17.06
CA ARG A 228 28.30 7.45 -17.43
C ARG A 228 26.90 8.07 -17.35
N HIS A 229 25.85 7.31 -17.69
CA HIS A 229 24.45 7.77 -17.64
C HIS A 229 23.82 7.64 -16.25
N ARG A 230 24.51 7.03 -15.28
CA ARG A 230 24.09 6.87 -13.89
C ARG A 230 23.65 8.19 -13.24
N LYS A 231 24.35 9.30 -13.50
CA LYS A 231 24.00 10.62 -12.95
C LYS A 231 22.60 11.07 -13.40
N ARG A 232 22.24 10.82 -14.65
CA ARG A 232 20.91 11.19 -15.19
C ARG A 232 19.79 10.34 -14.57
N LEU A 233 20.02 9.05 -14.35
CA LEU A 233 19.08 8.16 -13.71
C LEU A 233 18.87 8.56 -12.24
N ASN A 234 19.97 8.87 -11.53
CA ASN A 234 19.92 9.33 -10.16
C ASN A 234 19.09 10.63 -10.02
N GLN A 235 19.36 11.62 -10.85
CA GLN A 235 18.70 12.91 -10.78
C GLN A 235 17.23 12.88 -11.20
N LYS A 236 16.87 12.02 -12.19
CA LYS A 236 15.50 12.00 -12.75
C LYS A 236 14.55 11.02 -12.05
N VAL A 237 15.08 9.99 -11.39
CA VAL A 237 14.25 8.93 -10.80
C VAL A 237 14.48 8.81 -9.30
N LEU A 238 15.73 8.70 -8.88
CA LEU A 238 16.05 8.38 -7.48
C LEU A 238 16.01 9.62 -6.56
N LYS A 239 16.49 10.76 -7.03
CA LYS A 239 16.45 12.00 -6.25
C LYS A 239 15.03 12.42 -5.89
N PRO A 240 14.06 12.48 -6.80
CA PRO A 240 12.68 12.80 -6.43
C PRO A 240 12.10 11.86 -5.37
N ILE A 241 12.39 10.56 -5.45
CA ILE A 241 11.91 9.58 -4.46
C ILE A 241 12.54 9.82 -3.08
N THR A 242 13.87 10.14 -3.04
CA THR A 242 14.54 10.45 -1.77
C THR A 242 14.04 11.77 -1.19
N ASP A 243 13.82 12.79 -2.01
CA ASP A 243 13.28 14.08 -1.58
C ASP A 243 11.84 13.92 -1.03
N MET A 244 10.99 13.09 -1.69
CA MET A 244 9.66 12.74 -1.19
C MET A 244 9.73 12.02 0.17
N ALA A 245 10.63 11.05 0.31
CA ALA A 245 10.82 10.30 1.54
C ALA A 245 11.34 11.19 2.68
N GLU A 246 12.25 12.12 2.39
CA GLU A 246 12.77 13.08 3.35
C GLU A 246 11.69 14.07 3.79
N THR A 247 10.92 14.64 2.84
CA THR A 247 9.78 15.49 3.17
C THR A 247 8.78 14.74 4.04
N ALA A 248 8.42 13.51 3.68
CA ALA A 248 7.50 12.69 4.47
C ALA A 248 8.05 12.36 5.88
N ALA A 249 9.36 12.17 6.03
CA ALA A 249 10.00 11.88 7.30
C ALA A 249 10.12 13.13 8.21
N THR A 250 10.21 14.33 7.63
CA THR A 250 10.29 15.59 8.37
C THR A 250 8.92 16.19 8.69
N LEU A 251 7.84 15.64 8.09
CA LEU A 251 6.49 16.09 8.38
C LEU A 251 6.15 15.89 9.87
N SER A 252 5.75 16.98 10.51
CA SER A 252 5.31 17.03 11.89
C SER A 252 4.14 17.99 12.02
N ALA A 253 3.53 18.06 13.22
CA ALA A 253 2.44 18.97 13.48
C ALA A 253 2.76 20.47 13.21
N ASN A 254 4.04 20.82 13.19
CA ASN A 254 4.49 22.20 13.00
C ASN A 254 4.71 22.60 11.53
N ASN A 255 4.83 21.63 10.61
CA ASN A 255 5.13 21.86 9.19
C ASN A 255 4.23 21.04 8.25
N LEU A 256 2.98 20.82 8.62
CA LEU A 256 1.98 20.13 7.79
C LEU A 256 1.64 20.86 6.49
N SER A 257 2.02 22.14 6.37
CA SER A 257 1.85 22.95 5.15
C SER A 257 2.89 22.66 4.07
N ASP A 258 3.98 21.96 4.40
CA ASP A 258 4.97 21.58 3.41
C ASP A 258 4.37 20.61 2.40
N ARG A 259 4.76 20.77 1.14
CA ARG A 259 4.29 19.93 0.03
C ARG A 259 5.46 19.34 -0.72
N ILE A 260 5.23 18.15 -1.23
CA ILE A 260 6.18 17.49 -2.12
C ILE A 260 6.23 18.27 -3.44
N SER A 261 7.45 18.68 -3.86
CA SER A 261 7.63 19.36 -5.12
C SER A 261 7.34 18.41 -6.29
N VAL A 262 6.49 18.85 -7.20
CA VAL A 262 6.19 18.16 -8.47
C VAL A 262 7.07 18.64 -9.63
N GLU A 263 7.93 19.65 -9.40
CA GLU A 263 8.82 20.20 -10.41
C GLU A 263 9.89 19.17 -10.82
N GLY A 264 10.08 18.99 -12.11
CA GLY A 264 11.07 18.06 -12.67
C GLY A 264 10.65 16.59 -12.63
N THR A 265 9.50 16.24 -12.02
CA THR A 265 8.93 14.91 -12.08
C THR A 265 8.02 14.76 -13.29
N LYS A 266 8.02 13.56 -13.89
CA LYS A 266 7.17 13.22 -15.03
C LYS A 266 6.46 11.89 -14.77
N ASN A 267 5.29 11.72 -15.41
CA ASN A 267 4.51 10.48 -15.39
C ASN A 267 4.15 10.03 -13.97
N GLU A 268 4.36 8.77 -13.67
CA GLU A 268 3.92 8.08 -12.45
C GLU A 268 4.46 8.73 -11.15
N LEU A 269 5.64 9.34 -11.19
CA LEU A 269 6.20 10.04 -10.02
C LEU A 269 5.45 11.35 -9.73
N LYS A 270 4.98 12.04 -10.77
CA LYS A 270 4.14 13.22 -10.60
C LYS A 270 2.79 12.86 -10.00
N ASP A 271 2.18 11.80 -10.52
CA ASP A 271 0.88 11.31 -10.01
C ASP A 271 0.99 10.88 -8.54
N LEU A 272 2.07 10.18 -8.18
CA LEU A 272 2.35 9.82 -6.79
C LEU A 272 2.49 11.06 -5.89
N ALA A 273 3.23 12.08 -6.32
CA ALA A 273 3.40 13.33 -5.58
C ALA A 273 2.05 14.04 -5.35
N LEU A 274 1.20 14.08 -6.38
CA LEU A 274 -0.14 14.68 -6.29
C LEU A 274 -1.04 13.91 -5.31
N VAL A 275 -1.01 12.58 -5.33
CA VAL A 275 -1.77 11.74 -4.39
C VAL A 275 -1.31 12.00 -2.96
N ILE A 276 0.01 12.04 -2.71
CA ILE A 276 0.55 12.32 -1.39
C ILE A 276 0.17 13.74 -0.94
N ASN A 277 0.31 14.76 -1.81
CA ASN A 277 -0.10 16.12 -1.48
C ASN A 277 -1.59 16.21 -1.13
N GLY A 278 -2.46 15.50 -1.88
CA GLY A 278 -3.88 15.40 -1.55
C GLY A 278 -4.18 14.71 -0.21
N MET A 279 -3.35 13.75 0.21
CA MET A 279 -3.42 13.19 1.57
C MET A 279 -2.98 14.20 2.62
N LEU A 280 -1.90 14.95 2.36
CA LEU A 280 -1.41 16.01 3.26
C LEU A 280 -2.44 17.12 3.45
N ASP A 281 -3.11 17.54 2.37
CA ASP A 281 -4.21 18.52 2.46
C ASP A 281 -5.31 18.06 3.42
N ARG A 282 -5.72 16.79 3.34
CA ARG A 282 -6.74 16.22 4.23
C ARG A 282 -6.26 16.15 5.68
N ILE A 283 -4.99 15.80 5.91
CA ILE A 283 -4.40 15.74 7.25
C ILE A 283 -4.32 17.15 7.84
N GLU A 284 -3.85 18.13 7.08
CA GLU A 284 -3.75 19.53 7.51
C GLU A 284 -5.11 20.10 7.86
N LEU A 285 -6.13 19.91 7.02
CA LEU A 285 -7.50 20.31 7.29
C LEU A 285 -8.04 19.66 8.56
N SER A 286 -7.82 18.35 8.74
CA SER A 286 -8.25 17.64 9.94
C SER A 286 -7.56 18.15 11.20
N TYR A 287 -6.23 18.36 11.15
CA TYR A 287 -5.44 18.87 12.26
C TYR A 287 -5.85 20.28 12.65
N ASN A 288 -6.02 21.19 11.68
CA ASN A 288 -6.44 22.56 11.92
C ASN A 288 -7.86 22.61 12.52
N SER A 289 -8.78 21.78 12.01
CA SER A 289 -10.12 21.64 12.57
C SER A 289 -10.08 21.14 14.01
N GLN A 290 -9.23 20.16 14.33
CA GLN A 290 -9.07 19.66 15.69
C GLN A 290 -8.45 20.71 16.64
N LYS A 291 -7.44 21.43 16.18
CA LYS A 291 -6.81 22.52 16.95
C LYS A 291 -7.80 23.63 17.25
N GLN A 292 -8.58 24.04 16.24
CA GLN A 292 -9.63 25.03 16.41
C GLN A 292 -10.69 24.57 17.41
N PHE A 293 -11.15 23.31 17.30
CA PHE A 293 -12.11 22.71 18.23
C PHE A 293 -11.64 22.77 19.69
N VAL A 294 -10.37 22.41 19.95
CA VAL A 294 -9.80 22.46 21.31
C VAL A 294 -9.71 23.90 21.82
N SER A 295 -9.31 24.83 20.95
CA SER A 295 -9.25 26.26 21.30
C SER A 295 -10.62 26.80 21.65
N ASP A 296 -11.63 26.57 20.81
CA ASP A 296 -12.97 27.08 20.98
C ASP A 296 -13.65 26.46 22.21
N ALA A 297 -13.50 25.14 22.41
CA ALA A 297 -13.99 24.46 23.61
C ALA A 297 -13.38 25.06 24.90
N SER A 298 -12.08 25.38 24.87
CA SER A 298 -11.37 25.99 26.00
C SER A 298 -11.90 27.41 26.30
N HIS A 299 -12.21 28.17 25.26
CA HIS A 299 -12.80 29.52 25.41
C HIS A 299 -14.22 29.44 25.98
N GLU A 300 -15.07 28.55 25.45
CA GLU A 300 -16.44 28.37 25.88
C GLU A 300 -16.56 27.80 27.31
N LEU A 301 -15.58 27.04 27.78
CA LEU A 301 -15.51 26.56 29.16
C LEU A 301 -14.98 27.63 30.14
N ARG A 302 -14.08 28.52 29.69
CA ARG A 302 -13.48 29.54 30.57
C ARG A 302 -14.49 30.57 31.04
N THR A 303 -15.42 30.97 30.19
CA THR A 303 -16.43 31.99 30.49
C THR A 303 -17.32 31.58 31.65
N PRO A 304 -18.03 30.43 31.65
CA PRO A 304 -18.87 30.00 32.77
C PRO A 304 -18.07 29.77 34.05
N ILE A 305 -16.84 29.28 33.97
CA ILE A 305 -15.97 29.14 35.14
C ILE A 305 -15.69 30.50 35.79
N ALA A 306 -15.43 31.54 34.99
CA ALA A 306 -15.19 32.88 35.50
C ALA A 306 -16.44 33.47 36.15
N VAL A 307 -17.62 33.22 35.58
CA VAL A 307 -18.92 33.64 36.16
C VAL A 307 -19.17 32.95 37.50
N ILE A 308 -19.00 31.62 37.56
CA ILE A 308 -19.13 30.85 38.81
C ILE A 308 -18.17 31.39 39.87
N GLN A 309 -16.90 31.62 39.52
CA GLN A 309 -15.93 32.21 40.46
C GLN A 309 -16.35 33.61 40.96
N GLY A 310 -16.92 34.41 40.07
CA GLY A 310 -17.45 35.73 40.44
C GLY A 310 -18.53 35.63 41.49
N TYR A 311 -19.54 34.76 41.26
CA TYR A 311 -20.63 34.55 42.20
C TYR A 311 -20.17 33.91 43.52
N VAL A 312 -19.23 32.95 43.47
CA VAL A 312 -18.63 32.38 44.69
C VAL A 312 -17.93 33.47 45.52
N ASN A 313 -17.16 34.36 44.89
CA ASN A 313 -16.51 35.48 45.57
C ASN A 313 -17.52 36.45 46.17
N MET A 314 -18.63 36.73 45.46
CA MET A 314 -19.72 37.56 45.93
C MET A 314 -20.42 36.93 47.14
N LEU A 315 -20.72 35.63 47.09
CA LEU A 315 -21.31 34.89 48.21
C LEU A 315 -20.38 34.84 49.43
N GLN A 316 -19.07 34.74 49.24
CA GLN A 316 -18.11 34.77 50.35
C GLN A 316 -18.11 36.11 51.10
N ARG A 317 -18.34 37.21 50.38
CA ARG A 317 -18.31 38.57 50.95
C ARG A 317 -19.64 38.97 51.59
N TRP A 318 -20.75 38.70 50.91
CA TRP A 318 -22.06 39.26 51.28
C TRP A 318 -23.16 38.19 51.51
N GLY A 319 -22.99 36.96 51.07
CA GLY A 319 -24.04 35.93 51.13
C GLY A 319 -24.49 35.57 52.56
N LYS A 320 -23.70 35.88 53.61
CA LYS A 320 -24.12 35.67 55.00
C LYS A 320 -24.93 36.83 55.57
N THR A 321 -24.88 38.02 54.96
CA THR A 321 -25.49 39.23 55.43
C THR A 321 -26.70 39.67 54.61
N ASP A 322 -26.79 39.17 53.36
CA ASP A 322 -27.79 39.52 52.38
C ASP A 322 -28.43 38.26 51.77
N PRO A 323 -29.67 37.92 52.12
CA PRO A 323 -30.41 36.78 51.62
C PRO A 323 -30.66 36.84 50.09
N GLU A 324 -30.89 38.07 49.52
CA GLU A 324 -31.11 38.20 48.05
C GLU A 324 -29.85 37.85 47.27
N VAL A 325 -28.68 38.32 47.75
CA VAL A 325 -27.37 37.95 47.17
C VAL A 325 -27.10 36.46 47.29
N LEU A 326 -27.56 35.83 48.39
CA LEU A 326 -27.40 34.39 48.58
C LEU A 326 -28.22 33.61 47.55
N ASP A 327 -29.50 33.93 47.39
CA ASP A 327 -30.40 33.25 46.48
C ASP A 327 -30.02 33.50 45.03
N GLU A 328 -29.68 34.74 44.64
CA GLU A 328 -29.19 35.07 43.31
C GLU A 328 -27.90 34.29 42.96
N GLY A 329 -26.94 34.29 43.89
CA GLY A 329 -25.65 33.62 43.66
C GLY A 329 -25.80 32.11 43.51
N ILE A 330 -26.63 31.46 44.32
CA ILE A 330 -26.92 30.04 44.21
C ILE A 330 -27.61 29.72 42.89
N ALA A 331 -28.63 30.51 42.52
CA ALA A 331 -29.36 30.31 41.26
C ALA A 331 -28.45 30.47 40.03
N ALA A 332 -27.62 31.51 40.04
CA ALA A 332 -26.65 31.75 38.95
C ALA A 332 -25.61 30.62 38.81
N ILE A 333 -25.04 30.14 39.94
CA ILE A 333 -24.09 29.02 39.93
C ILE A 333 -24.77 27.74 39.42
N ALA A 334 -26.01 27.47 39.88
CA ALA A 334 -26.77 26.30 39.43
C ALA A 334 -27.04 26.34 37.92
N GLN A 335 -27.47 27.50 37.40
CA GLN A 335 -27.73 27.71 35.98
C GLN A 335 -26.47 27.55 35.15
N GLU A 336 -25.34 28.11 35.58
CA GLU A 336 -24.09 28.05 34.86
C GLU A 336 -23.51 26.63 34.86
N THR A 337 -23.66 25.90 35.96
CA THR A 337 -23.28 24.49 36.06
C THR A 337 -24.09 23.59 35.10
N ALA A 338 -25.40 23.86 34.99
CA ALA A 338 -26.27 23.16 34.04
C ALA A 338 -25.85 23.42 32.58
N SER A 339 -25.54 24.69 32.25
CA SER A 339 -25.03 25.09 30.92
C SER A 339 -23.70 24.42 30.60
N MET A 340 -22.77 24.35 31.58
CA MET A 340 -21.50 23.63 31.40
C MET A 340 -21.71 22.12 31.18
N LYS A 341 -22.62 21.48 31.90
CA LYS A 341 -22.94 20.06 31.69
C LYS A 341 -23.42 19.82 30.26
N GLU A 342 -24.35 20.66 29.80
CA GLU A 342 -24.85 20.56 28.42
C GLU A 342 -23.72 20.74 27.37
N LEU A 343 -22.84 21.72 27.57
CA LEU A 343 -21.69 21.96 26.71
C LEU A 343 -20.79 20.72 26.64
N VAL A 344 -20.46 20.12 27.78
CA VAL A 344 -19.61 18.91 27.85
C VAL A 344 -20.29 17.74 27.15
N GLU A 345 -21.58 17.51 27.30
CA GLU A 345 -22.33 16.46 26.62
C GLU A 345 -22.28 16.65 25.07
N ARG A 346 -22.47 17.90 24.62
CA ARG A 346 -22.35 18.24 23.18
C ARG A 346 -20.94 18.02 22.64
N LEU A 347 -19.88 18.36 23.40
CA LEU A 347 -18.49 18.11 23.03
C LEU A 347 -18.18 16.62 22.98
N LEU A 348 -18.68 15.84 23.93
CA LEU A 348 -18.51 14.37 23.92
C LEU A 348 -19.22 13.72 22.73
N PHE A 349 -20.42 14.21 22.37
CA PHE A 349 -21.12 13.75 21.17
C PHE A 349 -20.27 13.97 19.91
N LEU A 350 -19.71 15.18 19.72
CA LEU A 350 -18.85 15.52 18.60
C LEU A 350 -17.58 14.66 18.56
N ALA A 351 -16.95 14.42 19.72
CA ALA A 351 -15.77 13.59 19.84
C ALA A 351 -16.04 12.11 19.47
N ARG A 352 -17.21 11.58 19.85
CA ARG A 352 -17.64 10.21 19.46
C ARG A 352 -17.87 10.11 17.97
N HIS A 353 -18.50 11.12 17.37
CA HIS A 353 -18.69 11.16 15.91
C HIS A 353 -17.35 11.18 15.15
N ASP A 354 -16.42 12.06 15.56
CA ASP A 354 -15.10 12.19 14.89
C ASP A 354 -14.29 10.89 14.97
N LYS A 355 -14.41 10.12 16.05
CA LYS A 355 -13.82 8.80 16.22
C LYS A 355 -14.58 7.67 15.51
N LYS A 356 -15.71 7.95 14.84
CA LYS A 356 -16.61 6.96 14.25
C LYS A 356 -17.11 5.91 15.27
N THR A 357 -17.24 6.30 16.54
CA THR A 357 -17.72 5.43 17.63
C THR A 357 -19.16 5.77 18.04
N LEU A 358 -19.86 6.59 17.26
CA LEU A 358 -21.26 6.89 17.47
C LEU A 358 -22.06 5.62 17.15
N MET A 359 -22.67 5.01 18.16
CA MET A 359 -23.60 3.89 18.01
C MET A 359 -25.00 4.46 17.88
N LEU A 360 -25.75 4.01 16.89
CA LEU A 360 -27.14 4.35 16.64
C LEU A 360 -28.01 3.16 17.04
N GLU A 361 -29.07 3.43 17.78
CA GLU A 361 -30.10 2.43 18.10
C GLU A 361 -31.20 2.52 17.03
N MET A 362 -30.97 1.83 15.91
CA MET A 362 -31.83 1.90 14.73
C MET A 362 -33.12 1.13 14.93
N GLU A 363 -34.27 1.81 14.80
CA GLU A 363 -35.60 1.25 14.86
C GLU A 363 -36.53 1.87 13.81
N ASP A 364 -37.63 1.20 13.52
CA ASP A 364 -38.66 1.74 12.61
C ASP A 364 -39.68 2.51 13.40
N PHE A 365 -39.89 3.79 13.10
CA PHE A 365 -40.82 4.64 13.83
C PHE A 365 -41.52 5.67 12.93
N ASP A 366 -42.66 6.19 13.42
CA ASP A 366 -43.38 7.29 12.79
C ASP A 366 -42.81 8.62 13.30
N PRO A 367 -42.22 9.46 12.42
CA PRO A 367 -41.69 10.76 12.81
C PRO A 367 -42.77 11.73 13.36
N LEU A 368 -44.04 11.50 13.00
CA LEU A 368 -45.16 12.32 13.50
C LEU A 368 -45.29 12.28 15.04
N GLU A 369 -44.92 11.13 15.66
CA GLU A 369 -44.90 11.03 17.13
C GLU A 369 -43.92 12.04 17.74
N ILE A 370 -42.72 12.14 17.17
CA ILE A 370 -41.68 13.10 17.60
C ILE A 370 -42.17 14.52 17.41
N MET A 371 -42.73 14.84 16.25
CA MET A 371 -43.22 16.17 15.92
C MET A 371 -44.36 16.60 16.85
N SER A 372 -45.28 15.67 17.14
CA SER A 372 -46.42 15.91 18.05
C SER A 372 -45.98 16.10 19.50
N GLU A 373 -44.97 15.33 19.96
CA GLU A 373 -44.37 15.47 21.27
C GLU A 373 -43.68 16.85 21.44
N LEU A 374 -42.81 17.19 20.47
CA LEU A 374 -42.10 18.47 20.46
C LEU A 374 -43.07 19.66 20.38
N HIS A 375 -44.17 19.55 19.62
CA HIS A 375 -45.17 20.58 19.56
C HIS A 375 -45.85 20.80 20.93
N ARG A 376 -46.17 19.74 21.68
CA ARG A 376 -46.71 19.83 23.04
C ARG A 376 -45.71 20.44 24.01
N GLU A 377 -44.44 19.99 23.96
CA GLU A 377 -43.37 20.53 24.80
C GLU A 377 -43.16 22.04 24.53
N ALA A 378 -43.12 22.47 23.25
CA ALA A 378 -42.95 23.86 22.87
C ALA A 378 -44.03 24.79 23.45
N LYS A 379 -45.29 24.36 23.42
CA LYS A 379 -46.41 25.12 24.01
C LYS A 379 -46.30 25.27 25.52
N MET A 380 -45.66 24.34 26.23
CA MET A 380 -45.41 24.43 27.66
C MET A 380 -44.21 25.33 27.99
N LEU A 381 -43.19 25.34 27.11
CA LEU A 381 -41.95 26.08 27.33
C LEU A 381 -42.07 27.58 27.03
N SER A 382 -42.91 27.96 26.11
CA SER A 382 -43.06 29.37 25.73
C SER A 382 -44.53 29.73 25.52
N SER A 383 -45.00 30.66 26.31
CA SER A 383 -46.31 31.29 26.14
C SER A 383 -46.28 32.52 25.22
N GLU A 384 -45.10 32.97 24.83
CA GLU A 384 -44.90 34.17 24.02
C GLU A 384 -45.00 33.95 22.52
N HIS A 385 -45.00 32.66 22.07
CA HIS A 385 -45.02 32.30 20.67
C HIS A 385 -46.27 31.50 20.29
N THR A 386 -46.67 31.61 19.02
CA THR A 386 -47.73 30.78 18.46
C THR A 386 -47.13 29.56 17.81
N PHE A 387 -47.52 28.35 18.28
CA PHE A 387 -47.05 27.09 17.72
C PHE A 387 -48.13 26.42 16.88
N ALA A 388 -47.78 26.00 15.67
CA ALA A 388 -48.63 25.22 14.78
C ALA A 388 -47.93 23.89 14.37
N LEU A 389 -48.74 22.84 14.23
CA LEU A 389 -48.32 21.59 13.62
C LEU A 389 -49.16 21.43 12.36
N THR A 390 -48.50 21.34 11.18
CA THR A 390 -49.23 21.13 9.94
C THR A 390 -49.71 19.67 9.86
N PRO A 391 -50.88 19.43 9.21
CA PRO A 391 -51.32 18.08 8.92
C PRO A 391 -50.19 17.31 8.18
N ALA A 392 -49.96 16.08 8.60
CA ALA A 392 -48.85 15.27 8.11
C ALA A 392 -49.37 14.03 7.38
N ASP A 393 -48.67 13.64 6.32
CA ASP A 393 -48.85 12.36 5.68
C ASP A 393 -48.15 11.26 6.51
N ASN A 394 -48.69 10.03 6.50
CA ASN A 394 -48.04 8.92 7.19
C ASN A 394 -46.72 8.59 6.52
N ALA A 395 -45.66 8.48 7.31
CA ALA A 395 -44.36 8.03 6.88
C ALA A 395 -43.71 7.17 7.97
N MET A 396 -42.97 6.17 7.56
CA MET A 396 -42.11 5.39 8.46
C MET A 396 -40.67 5.62 8.06
N ILE A 397 -39.81 5.85 9.03
CA ILE A 397 -38.35 5.97 8.83
C ILE A 397 -37.60 4.96 9.68
N HIS A 398 -36.46 4.50 9.16
CA HIS A 398 -35.52 3.65 9.88
C HIS A 398 -34.41 4.53 10.46
N GLY A 399 -34.31 4.58 11.77
CA GLY A 399 -33.35 5.47 12.43
C GLY A 399 -33.37 5.37 13.94
N ASP A 400 -32.51 6.15 14.57
CA ASP A 400 -32.49 6.33 16.02
C ASP A 400 -33.51 7.42 16.41
N LYS A 401 -34.62 7.00 17.01
CA LYS A 401 -35.72 7.87 17.40
C LYS A 401 -35.27 8.95 18.39
N GLY A 402 -34.40 8.59 19.34
CA GLY A 402 -33.87 9.53 20.34
C GLY A 402 -33.02 10.63 19.71
N MET A 403 -32.11 10.25 18.80
CA MET A 403 -31.28 11.22 18.06
C MET A 403 -32.11 12.07 17.10
N MET A 404 -33.09 11.49 16.42
CA MET A 404 -33.99 12.28 15.57
C MET A 404 -34.81 13.31 16.38
N LYS A 405 -35.29 12.92 17.55
CA LYS A 405 -35.94 13.87 18.49
C LYS A 405 -34.97 14.97 18.92
N GLN A 406 -33.70 14.62 19.23
CA GLN A 406 -32.67 15.59 19.59
C GLN A 406 -32.39 16.57 18.45
N LEU A 407 -32.28 16.07 17.18
CA LEU A 407 -32.12 16.93 16.03
C LEU A 407 -33.27 17.95 15.90
N MET A 408 -34.50 17.46 15.92
CA MET A 408 -35.66 18.33 15.77
C MET A 408 -35.81 19.31 16.94
N ARG A 409 -35.45 18.92 18.16
CA ARG A 409 -35.38 19.79 19.32
C ARG A 409 -34.37 20.93 19.12
N ILE A 410 -33.16 20.63 18.63
CA ILE A 410 -32.13 21.66 18.32
C ILE A 410 -32.71 22.72 17.35
N LEU A 411 -33.41 22.27 16.31
CA LEU A 411 -34.01 23.22 15.35
C LEU A 411 -35.15 24.03 15.96
N LEU A 412 -35.97 23.41 16.81
CA LEU A 412 -37.06 24.04 17.50
C LEU A 412 -36.56 25.08 18.54
N ASP A 413 -35.57 24.74 19.35
CA ASP A 413 -34.92 25.62 20.32
C ASP A 413 -34.33 26.86 19.64
N ASN A 414 -33.69 26.66 18.47
CA ASN A 414 -33.21 27.78 17.66
C ASN A 414 -34.37 28.66 17.17
N ALA A 415 -35.49 28.08 16.71
CA ALA A 415 -36.65 28.81 16.25
C ALA A 415 -37.25 29.66 17.42
N ILE A 416 -37.41 29.07 18.61
CA ILE A 416 -37.90 29.79 19.82
C ILE A 416 -36.95 30.94 20.18
N LYS A 417 -35.65 30.67 20.17
CA LYS A 417 -34.62 31.62 20.57
C LYS A 417 -34.55 32.86 19.67
N TYR A 418 -34.69 32.66 18.35
CA TYR A 418 -34.50 33.74 17.36
C TYR A 418 -35.78 34.32 16.81
N THR A 419 -36.93 33.91 17.35
CA THR A 419 -38.23 34.53 17.04
C THR A 419 -38.60 35.52 18.14
N PRO A 420 -38.96 36.77 17.82
CA PRO A 420 -39.44 37.72 18.80
C PRO A 420 -40.77 37.28 19.43
N ALA A 421 -41.07 37.79 20.62
CA ALA A 421 -42.36 37.60 21.27
C ALA A 421 -43.52 37.98 20.32
N GLY A 422 -44.58 37.19 20.31
CA GLY A 422 -45.71 37.31 19.37
C GLY A 422 -45.47 36.66 17.99
N GLY A 423 -44.24 36.13 17.71
CA GLY A 423 -43.96 35.44 16.48
C GLY A 423 -44.55 34.02 16.41
N SER A 424 -44.45 33.40 15.23
CA SER A 424 -45.03 32.07 14.99
C SER A 424 -43.95 31.04 14.59
N ILE A 425 -44.11 29.84 15.12
CA ILE A 425 -43.24 28.69 14.84
C ILE A 425 -44.11 27.52 14.35
N THR A 426 -43.80 27.00 13.17
CA THR A 426 -44.59 25.93 12.54
C THR A 426 -43.73 24.72 12.39
N LEU A 427 -44.17 23.62 12.96
CA LEU A 427 -43.61 22.27 12.73
C LEU A 427 -44.37 21.64 11.56
N GLY A 428 -43.65 21.07 10.62
CA GLY A 428 -44.24 20.45 9.44
C GLY A 428 -43.61 19.10 9.13
N MET A 429 -44.43 18.18 8.61
CA MET A 429 -44.00 16.91 8.08
C MET A 429 -44.65 16.66 6.72
N LYS A 430 -43.88 16.19 5.77
CA LYS A 430 -44.37 15.83 4.44
C LYS A 430 -43.71 14.54 3.99
N ASN A 431 -44.52 13.60 3.51
CA ASN A 431 -44.05 12.40 2.84
C ASN A 431 -43.94 12.68 1.34
N ASP A 432 -42.74 12.52 0.76
CA ASP A 432 -42.48 12.77 -0.66
C ASP A 432 -42.14 11.44 -1.38
N GLY A 433 -42.75 10.33 -0.92
CA GLY A 433 -42.56 8.98 -1.42
C GLY A 433 -41.31 8.32 -0.84
N ASP A 434 -40.16 8.50 -1.49
CA ASP A 434 -38.88 7.89 -1.04
C ASP A 434 -38.23 8.66 0.11
N THR A 435 -38.72 9.85 0.45
CA THR A 435 -38.17 10.69 1.52
C THR A 435 -39.25 11.30 2.40
N CYS A 436 -38.96 11.41 3.69
CA CYS A 436 -39.73 12.19 4.64
C CYS A 436 -39.03 13.53 4.90
N VAL A 437 -39.78 14.61 4.80
CA VAL A 437 -39.31 15.98 5.06
C VAL A 437 -39.90 16.48 6.38
N LEU A 438 -39.04 16.61 7.38
CA LEU A 438 -39.40 17.25 8.65
C LEU A 438 -38.92 18.68 8.63
N SER A 439 -39.78 19.63 9.00
CA SER A 439 -39.44 21.05 8.92
C SER A 439 -39.82 21.84 10.18
N VAL A 440 -38.99 22.83 10.48
CA VAL A 440 -39.25 23.86 11.48
C VAL A 440 -39.16 25.20 10.78
N LYS A 441 -40.27 25.95 10.78
CA LYS A 441 -40.37 27.28 10.18
C LYS A 441 -40.64 28.28 11.28
N ASP A 442 -39.91 29.36 11.30
CA ASP A 442 -40.07 30.50 12.21
C ASP A 442 -40.32 31.81 11.43
N THR A 443 -40.82 32.82 12.16
CA THR A 443 -40.97 34.21 11.68
C THR A 443 -39.97 35.13 12.37
N GLY A 444 -38.78 34.63 12.68
CA GLY A 444 -37.73 35.32 13.40
C GLY A 444 -36.89 36.28 12.56
N ALA A 445 -35.76 36.68 13.10
CA ALA A 445 -34.84 37.64 12.47
C ALA A 445 -34.33 37.22 11.09
N GLY A 446 -34.31 35.90 10.80
CA GLY A 446 -33.71 35.35 9.59
C GLY A 446 -32.18 35.31 9.66
N ILE A 447 -31.57 34.82 8.58
CA ILE A 447 -30.13 34.61 8.46
C ILE A 447 -29.63 35.31 7.20
N ALA A 448 -28.52 36.03 7.30
CA ALA A 448 -27.90 36.69 6.16
C ALA A 448 -27.33 35.64 5.15
N PRO A 449 -27.37 35.90 3.83
CA PRO A 449 -26.89 34.96 2.82
C PRO A 449 -25.43 34.53 3.01
N GLU A 450 -24.57 35.41 3.48
CA GLU A 450 -23.16 35.17 3.78
C GLU A 450 -22.91 34.19 4.92
N ASP A 451 -23.88 34.06 5.83
CA ASP A 451 -23.81 33.19 6.99
C ASP A 451 -24.36 31.79 6.71
N LEU A 452 -25.24 31.63 5.71
CA LEU A 452 -25.95 30.39 5.43
C LEU A 452 -25.00 29.19 5.22
N SER A 453 -23.82 29.42 4.65
CA SER A 453 -22.81 28.37 4.45
C SER A 453 -22.07 27.99 5.73
N LYS A 454 -22.06 28.89 6.75
CA LYS A 454 -21.25 28.77 7.96
C LYS A 454 -22.06 28.36 9.20
N ILE A 455 -23.39 28.52 9.19
CA ILE A 455 -24.23 28.22 10.37
C ILE A 455 -24.13 26.77 10.88
N PHE A 456 -23.65 25.84 10.05
CA PHE A 456 -23.41 24.46 10.41
C PHE A 456 -21.98 24.19 10.90
N ASP A 457 -21.10 25.19 10.89
CA ASP A 457 -19.75 25.05 11.43
C ASP A 457 -19.78 25.08 12.95
N ARG A 458 -18.87 24.34 13.58
CA ARG A 458 -18.79 24.27 15.05
C ARG A 458 -18.43 25.63 15.62
N PHE A 459 -19.11 26.00 16.71
CA PHE A 459 -18.94 27.28 17.41
C PHE A 459 -19.28 28.54 16.61
N TYR A 460 -19.80 28.38 15.39
CA TYR A 460 -20.18 29.51 14.58
C TYR A 460 -21.44 30.18 15.13
N ARG A 461 -21.42 31.52 15.21
CA ARG A 461 -22.53 32.38 15.59
C ARG A 461 -22.52 33.62 14.72
N CYS A 462 -23.67 34.01 14.18
CA CYS A 462 -23.83 35.26 13.45
C CYS A 462 -23.52 36.45 14.36
N ASP A 463 -23.00 37.54 13.81
CA ASP A 463 -22.59 38.72 14.58
C ASP A 463 -23.74 39.37 15.39
N GLU A 464 -24.96 39.32 14.86
CA GLU A 464 -26.16 39.76 15.58
C GLU A 464 -26.47 38.88 16.79
N ALA A 465 -26.29 37.59 16.69
CA ALA A 465 -26.46 36.64 17.80
C ALA A 465 -25.34 36.74 18.86
N ARG A 466 -24.18 37.29 18.51
CA ARG A 466 -23.09 37.59 19.47
C ARG A 466 -23.41 38.86 20.29
N LYS A 467 -24.06 39.84 19.69
CA LYS A 467 -24.42 41.11 20.35
C LYS A 467 -25.60 40.95 21.30
N SER A 468 -26.55 40.08 20.98
CA SER A 468 -27.62 39.70 21.90
C SER A 468 -27.03 38.77 22.95
N GLN A 469 -27.19 39.04 24.24
CA GLN A 469 -26.73 38.18 25.36
C GLN A 469 -27.42 36.80 25.39
N GLN A 470 -28.01 36.36 24.28
CA GLN A 470 -28.70 35.09 24.17
C GLN A 470 -27.71 33.93 24.27
N SER A 471 -27.86 33.11 25.31
CA SER A 471 -27.05 31.93 25.61
C SER A 471 -27.02 30.94 24.44
N GLY A 472 -25.83 30.39 24.09
CA GLY A 472 -25.68 29.27 23.15
C GLY A 472 -24.28 29.17 22.56
N HIS A 473 -23.73 27.98 22.59
CA HIS A 473 -22.31 27.67 22.27
C HIS A 473 -22.04 27.48 20.78
N GLY A 474 -23.01 27.66 19.87
CA GLY A 474 -22.80 27.46 18.43
C GLY A 474 -22.57 26.01 17.99
N LEU A 475 -22.92 25.02 18.81
CA LEU A 475 -22.72 23.58 18.51
C LEU A 475 -23.99 22.88 17.99
N GLY A 476 -25.18 23.46 18.24
CA GLY A 476 -26.46 22.79 17.97
C GLY A 476 -26.61 22.38 16.49
N LEU A 477 -26.49 23.35 15.58
CA LEU A 477 -26.68 23.06 14.14
C LEU A 477 -25.63 22.09 13.57
N SER A 478 -24.40 22.12 14.08
CA SER A 478 -23.37 21.14 13.68
C SER A 478 -23.74 19.72 14.14
N ILE A 479 -24.31 19.57 15.35
CA ILE A 479 -24.83 18.28 15.85
C ILE A 479 -26.03 17.83 15.02
N ALA A 480 -26.96 18.74 14.72
CA ALA A 480 -28.12 18.43 13.87
C ALA A 480 -27.70 17.92 12.51
N ARG A 481 -26.70 18.53 11.86
CA ARG A 481 -26.13 18.06 10.58
C ARG A 481 -25.55 16.67 10.68
N ILE A 482 -24.82 16.37 11.76
CA ILE A 482 -24.24 15.04 12.01
C ILE A 482 -25.33 13.99 12.16
N ILE A 483 -26.36 14.27 12.95
CA ILE A 483 -27.48 13.35 13.16
C ILE A 483 -28.21 13.08 11.82
N ALA A 484 -28.52 14.14 11.06
CA ALA A 484 -29.15 13.98 9.74
C ALA A 484 -28.31 13.09 8.80
N ALA A 485 -27.01 13.35 8.73
CA ALA A 485 -26.09 12.56 7.90
C ALA A 485 -25.99 11.10 8.36
N ALA A 486 -26.00 10.85 9.67
CA ALA A 486 -25.98 9.50 10.25
C ALA A 486 -27.22 8.68 9.90
N HIS A 487 -28.36 9.36 9.59
CA HIS A 487 -29.60 8.76 9.12
C HIS A 487 -29.73 8.75 7.57
N GLY A 488 -28.61 8.94 6.83
CA GLY A 488 -28.63 9.00 5.36
C GLY A 488 -29.36 10.23 4.80
N GLY A 489 -29.65 11.22 5.66
CA GLY A 489 -30.40 12.41 5.31
C GLY A 489 -29.52 13.66 5.16
N LYS A 490 -30.18 14.79 4.95
CA LYS A 490 -29.56 16.12 4.86
C LYS A 490 -30.45 17.21 5.44
N ILE A 491 -29.86 18.33 5.84
CA ILE A 491 -30.59 19.53 6.29
C ILE A 491 -30.49 20.61 5.22
N ASN A 492 -31.61 21.12 4.79
CA ASN A 492 -31.73 22.31 3.95
C ASN A 492 -32.21 23.50 4.78
N VAL A 493 -31.69 24.68 4.45
CA VAL A 493 -32.10 25.93 5.08
C VAL A 493 -32.58 26.94 4.03
N ARG A 494 -33.69 27.59 4.30
CA ARG A 494 -34.18 28.74 3.53
C ARG A 494 -34.45 29.86 4.53
N SER A 495 -33.78 30.98 4.33
CA SER A 495 -33.92 32.12 5.24
C SER A 495 -33.88 33.44 4.47
N LYS A 496 -34.57 34.42 5.02
CA LYS A 496 -34.51 35.79 4.55
C LYS A 496 -34.55 36.73 5.78
N VAL A 497 -33.59 37.63 5.85
CA VAL A 497 -33.49 38.59 6.93
C VAL A 497 -34.83 39.36 7.11
N GLY A 498 -35.33 39.41 8.32
CA GLY A 498 -36.61 40.02 8.68
C GLY A 498 -37.87 39.24 8.32
N ALA A 499 -37.76 38.07 7.72
CA ALA A 499 -38.91 37.23 7.31
C ALA A 499 -38.91 35.85 7.97
N GLY A 500 -37.82 35.45 8.62
CA GLY A 500 -37.68 34.20 9.33
C GLY A 500 -36.88 33.14 8.57
N THR A 501 -36.85 31.94 9.15
CA THR A 501 -36.06 30.80 8.65
C THR A 501 -36.93 29.56 8.57
N THR A 502 -36.60 28.69 7.62
CA THR A 502 -37.15 27.34 7.50
C THR A 502 -35.99 26.34 7.40
N PHE A 503 -35.87 25.50 8.39
CA PHE A 503 -34.99 24.31 8.34
C PHE A 503 -35.81 23.11 7.90
N SER A 504 -35.30 22.33 6.96
CA SER A 504 -35.94 21.12 6.46
C SER A 504 -34.95 19.95 6.52
N VAL A 505 -35.29 18.95 7.30
CA VAL A 505 -34.55 17.69 7.44
C VAL A 505 -35.17 16.69 6.47
N ILE A 506 -34.37 16.18 5.53
CA ILE A 506 -34.81 15.22 4.51
C ILE A 506 -34.14 13.90 4.86
N VAL A 507 -34.95 12.88 5.16
CA VAL A 507 -34.46 11.52 5.48
C VAL A 507 -35.18 10.49 4.59
N PRO A 508 -34.53 9.35 4.27
CA PRO A 508 -35.17 8.31 3.50
C PRO A 508 -36.32 7.67 4.29
N THR A 509 -37.41 7.33 3.57
CA THR A 509 -38.53 6.56 4.10
C THR A 509 -38.29 5.07 3.91
N ILE A 510 -38.90 4.25 4.77
CA ILE A 510 -39.02 2.83 4.50
C ILE A 510 -40.09 2.68 3.43
N SER A 511 -39.72 2.22 2.25
CA SER A 511 -40.71 1.87 1.21
C SER A 511 -41.67 0.84 1.77
N GLN A 512 -42.92 1.21 1.98
CA GLN A 512 -43.97 0.22 2.22
C GLN A 512 -44.06 -0.64 0.95
N THR A 513 -43.43 -1.80 0.97
CA THR A 513 -43.69 -2.83 -0.02
C THR A 513 -45.20 -3.09 0.04
N LYS A 514 -45.96 -2.65 -0.96
CA LYS A 514 -47.37 -2.98 -1.09
C LYS A 514 -47.46 -4.51 -1.10
N SER A 515 -47.91 -5.09 0.01
CA SER A 515 -48.34 -6.49 0.10
C SER A 515 -49.60 -6.71 -0.75
#